data_4e088aeac89b9dc4a0903273dcf9ddac
#
_entry.id   4e088aeac89b9dc4a0903273dcf9ddac
#
_cell.length_a   1.000
_cell.length_b   1.000
_cell.length_c   1.000
_cell.angle_alpha   90.00
_cell.angle_beta   90.00
_cell.angle_gamma   90.00
#
_symmetry.space_group_name_H-M   'P 1'
#
loop_
_entity.id
_entity.type
_entity.pdbx_description
1 polymer ?
#
loop_
_entity_poly.entity_id
_entity_poly.type
_entity_poly.pdbx_seq_one_letter_code
_entity_poly.pdbx_strand_id
1 'polypeptide(L)'
;MKTTHWYERIPHAVTMLFLIIVFVTLLTYIIPAGEFKRVLIEGRNRVIPGSYGIIPSTPIGFLDMFKAIPLGFKAAIEVMFVVFSGGIMFGVMEETKAIENAVGTFVHKIGREKKYLAVVLMTFIYGAMGIFVGYEHNIALIPIAAVVSLALGGDLVLAAGISVGAVTIGFGLSPINPYTVGIGHKIGELPLFSGALLRSILCFSALSFLAFYNVRYLKRISKNPESRLGKGLNEDGIVLSKPLTEYSISINNWLVISTFIVGLGAILYGVFNLNWYINEISAIFLMVTIASGIIGGMKGNKLSETVLKSVAYVAPGAT
;
A
#
# COMPACT_ATOMS: atom_id res chain seq x y z
N MET A 1 -1.53 15.35 -36.82
CA MET A 1 -0.35 15.21 -35.94
C MET A 1 -0.86 14.95 -34.54
N LYS A 2 -0.65 13.75 -33.97
CA LYS A 2 -0.92 13.50 -32.56
C LYS A 2 0.06 14.35 -31.75
N THR A 3 -0.44 15.30 -30.98
CA THR A 3 0.36 16.03 -30.00
C THR A 3 0.78 15.04 -28.92
N THR A 4 1.98 14.50 -29.04
CA THR A 4 2.58 13.69 -27.99
C THR A 4 2.78 14.57 -26.77
N HIS A 5 2.04 14.30 -25.71
CA HIS A 5 2.20 15.00 -24.44
C HIS A 5 3.59 14.72 -23.86
N TRP A 6 4.16 15.68 -23.12
CA TRP A 6 5.52 15.56 -22.54
C TRP A 6 5.69 14.33 -21.64
N TYR A 7 4.63 13.86 -20.95
CA TYR A 7 4.63 12.68 -20.10
C TYR A 7 4.74 11.36 -20.88
N GLU A 8 4.36 11.34 -22.18
CA GLU A 8 4.55 10.17 -23.05
C GLU A 8 6.02 9.95 -23.44
N ARG A 9 6.89 10.93 -23.12
CA ARG A 9 8.34 10.86 -23.34
C ARG A 9 9.12 10.38 -22.13
N ILE A 10 8.44 10.14 -20.99
CA ILE A 10 9.10 9.63 -19.78
C ILE A 10 9.52 8.17 -20.03
N PRO A 11 10.83 7.85 -19.91
CA PRO A 11 11.31 6.49 -20.10
C PRO A 11 10.68 5.51 -19.10
N HIS A 12 10.65 4.23 -19.45
CA HIS A 12 10.25 3.18 -18.53
C HIS A 12 11.07 3.24 -17.22
N ALA A 13 10.46 2.87 -16.09
CA ALA A 13 11.08 2.97 -14.76
C ALA A 13 12.47 2.32 -14.70
N VAL A 14 12.66 1.15 -15.30
CA VAL A 14 13.95 0.45 -15.37
C VAL A 14 15.02 1.32 -16.08
N THR A 15 14.64 1.97 -17.19
CA THR A 15 15.56 2.87 -17.92
C THR A 15 15.92 4.07 -17.05
N MET A 16 14.95 4.64 -16.33
CA MET A 16 15.20 5.76 -15.43
C MET A 16 16.15 5.38 -14.28
N LEU A 17 15.94 4.21 -13.67
CA LEU A 17 16.83 3.70 -12.63
C LEU A 17 18.26 3.49 -13.13
N PHE A 18 18.41 2.94 -14.33
CA PHE A 18 19.74 2.79 -14.95
C PHE A 18 20.39 4.15 -15.21
N LEU A 19 19.65 5.12 -15.72
CA LEU A 19 20.16 6.48 -15.92
C LEU A 19 20.57 7.15 -14.60
N ILE A 20 19.85 6.89 -13.51
CA ILE A 20 20.21 7.37 -12.17
C ILE A 20 21.54 6.72 -11.72
N ILE A 21 21.74 5.42 -11.93
CA ILE A 21 23.00 4.75 -11.61
C ILE A 21 24.17 5.40 -12.38
N VAL A 22 23.99 5.62 -13.69
CA VAL A 22 25.00 6.29 -14.51
C VAL A 22 25.29 7.70 -13.99
N PHE A 23 24.23 8.48 -13.73
CA PHE A 23 24.35 9.84 -13.19
C PHE A 23 25.07 9.89 -11.85
N VAL A 24 24.68 9.04 -10.91
CA VAL A 24 25.34 8.96 -9.60
C VAL A 24 26.80 8.51 -9.74
N THR A 25 27.08 7.56 -10.64
CA THR A 25 28.47 7.16 -10.94
C THR A 25 29.32 8.35 -11.39
N LEU A 26 28.80 9.19 -12.30
CA LEU A 26 29.51 10.41 -12.74
C LEU A 26 29.71 11.39 -11.58
N LEU A 27 28.74 11.52 -10.68
CA LEU A 27 28.85 12.38 -9.51
C LEU A 27 29.99 11.95 -8.57
N THR A 28 30.35 10.67 -8.50
CA THR A 28 31.47 10.20 -7.66
C THR A 28 32.84 10.75 -8.09
N TYR A 29 32.97 11.29 -9.30
CA TYR A 29 34.17 11.96 -9.79
C TYR A 29 34.22 13.44 -9.44
N ILE A 30 33.07 14.03 -9.08
CA ILE A 30 32.91 15.48 -8.86
C ILE A 30 32.73 15.79 -7.37
N ILE A 31 31.92 14.96 -6.67
CA ILE A 31 31.56 15.20 -5.27
C ILE A 31 32.62 14.58 -4.36
N PRO A 32 33.20 15.34 -3.39
CA PRO A 32 34.11 14.80 -2.40
C PRO A 32 33.43 13.69 -1.58
N ALA A 33 34.17 12.60 -1.37
CA ALA A 33 33.69 11.50 -0.52
C ALA A 33 33.70 11.91 0.96
N GLY A 34 32.67 11.55 1.70
CA GLY A 34 32.57 11.80 3.13
C GLY A 34 31.81 10.72 3.86
N GLU A 35 32.14 10.51 5.12
CA GLU A 35 31.56 9.45 5.95
C GLU A 35 31.19 9.99 7.33
N PHE A 36 30.08 9.46 7.89
CA PHE A 36 29.73 9.62 9.29
C PHE A 36 30.23 8.43 10.10
N LYS A 37 30.77 8.70 11.29
CA LYS A 37 31.05 7.64 12.26
C LYS A 37 29.74 7.03 12.76
N ARG A 38 29.70 5.70 12.84
CA ARG A 38 28.58 4.95 13.35
C ARG A 38 28.95 4.18 14.60
N VAL A 39 27.98 4.03 15.48
CA VAL A 39 28.08 3.22 16.70
C VAL A 39 26.94 2.23 16.75
N LEU A 40 27.23 1.02 17.17
CA LEU A 40 26.22 -0.02 17.35
C LEU A 40 25.52 0.20 18.69
N ILE A 41 24.25 0.61 18.68
CA ILE A 41 23.40 0.77 19.86
C ILE A 41 22.22 -0.17 19.71
N GLU A 42 22.02 -1.07 20.68
CA GLU A 42 20.92 -2.05 20.67
C GLU A 42 20.84 -2.89 19.39
N GLY A 43 22.00 -3.29 18.85
CA GLY A 43 22.07 -4.08 17.61
C GLY A 43 21.82 -3.29 16.32
N ARG A 44 21.75 -1.94 16.40
CA ARG A 44 21.54 -1.05 15.24
C ARG A 44 22.71 -0.09 15.09
N ASN A 45 23.11 0.12 13.83
CA ASN A 45 24.08 1.19 13.52
C ASN A 45 23.38 2.55 13.64
N ARG A 46 23.92 3.42 14.49
CA ARG A 46 23.46 4.81 14.60
C ARG A 46 24.58 5.76 14.22
N VAL A 47 24.24 6.80 13.48
CA VAL A 47 25.13 7.89 13.13
C VAL A 47 25.41 8.73 14.37
N ILE A 48 26.70 9.07 14.61
CA ILE A 48 27.08 10.03 15.65
C ILE A 48 26.89 11.44 15.07
N PRO A 49 26.02 12.28 15.65
CA PRO A 49 25.81 13.65 15.19
C PRO A 49 27.14 14.45 15.19
N GLY A 50 27.36 15.24 14.14
CA GLY A 50 28.57 16.06 14.01
C GLY A 50 29.85 15.30 13.63
N SER A 51 29.77 13.99 13.36
CA SER A 51 30.93 13.15 13.04
C SER A 51 31.28 13.09 11.55
N TYR A 52 30.63 13.88 10.70
CA TYR A 52 30.96 13.92 9.28
C TYR A 52 32.42 14.28 9.04
N GLY A 53 33.11 13.49 8.25
CA GLY A 53 34.50 13.71 7.85
C GLY A 53 34.69 13.43 6.36
N ILE A 54 35.57 14.17 5.72
CA ILE A 54 35.96 13.92 4.33
C ILE A 54 36.93 12.72 4.34
N ILE A 55 36.69 11.78 3.46
CA ILE A 55 37.54 10.60 3.23
C ILE A 55 38.18 10.64 1.83
N PRO A 56 39.21 9.84 1.55
CA PRO A 56 39.80 9.77 0.22
C PRO A 56 38.74 9.44 -0.81
N SER A 57 38.74 10.14 -1.95
CA SER A 57 37.81 9.92 -3.02
C SER A 57 38.00 8.53 -3.63
N THR A 58 36.88 7.80 -3.81
CA THR A 58 36.85 6.48 -4.44
C THR A 58 35.89 6.49 -5.63
N PRO A 59 36.31 7.10 -6.77
CA PRO A 59 35.45 7.17 -7.94
C PRO A 59 35.13 5.76 -8.46
N ILE A 60 33.87 5.55 -8.84
CA ILE A 60 33.35 4.26 -9.26
C ILE A 60 33.77 3.96 -10.70
N GLY A 61 34.46 2.82 -10.93
CA GLY A 61 34.85 2.35 -12.25
C GLY A 61 33.68 1.80 -13.05
N PHE A 62 33.89 1.64 -14.35
CA PHE A 62 32.84 1.14 -15.29
C PHE A 62 32.26 -0.21 -14.85
N LEU A 63 33.10 -1.18 -14.47
CA LEU A 63 32.63 -2.49 -14.02
C LEU A 63 31.87 -2.39 -12.67
N ASP A 64 32.33 -1.51 -11.78
CA ASP A 64 31.74 -1.34 -10.45
C ASP A 64 30.36 -0.67 -10.55
N MET A 65 30.12 0.14 -11.55
CA MET A 65 28.78 0.66 -11.88
C MET A 65 27.78 -0.47 -12.13
N PHE A 66 28.16 -1.51 -12.87
CA PHE A 66 27.29 -2.68 -13.07
C PHE A 66 27.20 -3.57 -11.84
N LYS A 67 28.27 -3.68 -11.04
CA LYS A 67 28.24 -4.38 -9.75
C LYS A 67 27.31 -3.73 -8.73
N ALA A 68 27.05 -2.43 -8.86
CA ALA A 68 26.10 -1.73 -8.01
C ALA A 68 24.69 -2.35 -8.05
N ILE A 69 24.28 -2.94 -9.18
CA ILE A 69 22.97 -3.61 -9.33
C ILE A 69 22.84 -4.80 -8.38
N PRO A 70 23.66 -5.88 -8.50
CA PRO A 70 23.54 -7.03 -7.60
C PRO A 70 23.86 -6.68 -6.14
N LEU A 71 24.74 -5.70 -5.88
CA LEU A 71 25.01 -5.22 -4.52
C LEU A 71 23.81 -4.48 -3.94
N GLY A 72 23.11 -3.70 -4.76
CA GLY A 72 21.86 -3.04 -4.39
C GLY A 72 20.76 -4.05 -4.02
N PHE A 73 20.56 -5.10 -4.84
CA PHE A 73 19.66 -6.20 -4.50
C PHE A 73 20.03 -6.86 -3.17
N LYS A 74 21.31 -7.16 -2.96
CA LYS A 74 21.78 -7.74 -1.69
C LYS A 74 21.50 -6.81 -0.50
N ALA A 75 21.69 -5.52 -0.64
CA ALA A 75 21.46 -4.54 0.42
C ALA A 75 19.95 -4.35 0.71
N ALA A 76 19.11 -4.47 -0.31
CA ALA A 76 17.68 -4.26 -0.21
C ALA A 76 16.87 -5.55 0.05
N ILE A 77 17.50 -6.72 0.17
CA ILE A 77 16.80 -8.04 0.19
C ILE A 77 15.70 -8.13 1.25
N GLU A 78 15.90 -7.60 2.46
CA GLU A 78 14.89 -7.62 3.50
C GLU A 78 13.70 -6.75 3.15
N VAL A 79 13.96 -5.57 2.54
CA VAL A 79 12.92 -4.65 2.07
C VAL A 79 12.12 -5.28 0.94
N MET A 80 12.81 -5.88 -0.03
CA MET A 80 12.14 -6.59 -1.12
C MET A 80 11.29 -7.73 -0.57
N PHE A 81 11.81 -8.48 0.41
CA PHE A 81 11.11 -9.63 0.95
C PHE A 81 9.85 -9.25 1.74
N VAL A 82 9.83 -8.13 2.47
CA VAL A 82 8.61 -7.67 3.14
C VAL A 82 7.54 -7.25 2.12
N VAL A 83 7.93 -6.67 0.99
CA VAL A 83 7.00 -6.35 -0.11
C VAL A 83 6.44 -7.62 -0.73
N PHE A 84 7.29 -8.62 -1.03
CA PHE A 84 6.84 -9.91 -1.55
C PHE A 84 5.91 -10.63 -0.58
N SER A 85 6.31 -10.79 0.69
CA SER A 85 5.50 -11.50 1.68
C SER A 85 4.15 -10.85 1.93
N GLY A 86 4.09 -9.51 1.98
CA GLY A 86 2.85 -8.79 2.07
C GLY A 86 2.00 -8.89 0.81
N GLY A 87 2.62 -8.79 -0.37
CA GLY A 87 1.92 -8.99 -1.64
C GLY A 87 1.31 -10.39 -1.77
N ILE A 88 2.05 -11.41 -1.37
CA ILE A 88 1.56 -12.79 -1.32
C ILE A 88 0.37 -12.90 -0.36
N MET A 89 0.48 -12.33 0.84
CA MET A 89 -0.59 -12.35 1.85
C MET A 89 -1.88 -11.75 1.29
N PHE A 90 -1.81 -10.56 0.71
CA PHE A 90 -2.98 -9.91 0.16
C PHE A 90 -3.53 -10.62 -1.07
N GLY A 91 -2.68 -11.13 -1.96
CA GLY A 91 -3.14 -11.90 -3.11
C GLY A 91 -3.89 -13.17 -2.72
N VAL A 92 -3.45 -13.88 -1.67
CA VAL A 92 -4.17 -15.02 -1.13
C VAL A 92 -5.47 -14.59 -0.46
N MET A 93 -5.47 -13.52 0.33
CA MET A 93 -6.70 -12.99 0.94
C MET A 93 -7.71 -12.53 -0.13
N GLU A 94 -7.28 -11.90 -1.21
CA GLU A 94 -8.12 -11.49 -2.34
C GLU A 94 -8.77 -12.71 -3.01
N GLU A 95 -8.00 -13.77 -3.25
CA GLU A 95 -8.51 -15.02 -3.84
C GLU A 95 -9.57 -15.69 -2.96
N THR A 96 -9.54 -15.52 -1.62
CA THR A 96 -10.61 -16.00 -0.72
C THR A 96 -11.91 -15.22 -0.84
N LYS A 97 -11.90 -14.07 -1.51
CA LYS A 97 -13.02 -13.12 -1.59
C LYS A 97 -13.50 -12.58 -0.24
N ALA A 98 -12.70 -12.75 0.84
CA ALA A 98 -13.11 -12.37 2.19
C ALA A 98 -13.35 -10.86 2.30
N ILE A 99 -12.44 -10.05 1.78
CA ILE A 99 -12.55 -8.57 1.82
C ILE A 99 -13.70 -8.10 0.93
N GLU A 100 -13.80 -8.62 -0.30
CA GLU A 100 -14.87 -8.29 -1.24
C GLU A 100 -16.26 -8.58 -0.63
N ASN A 101 -16.45 -9.78 -0.06
CA ASN A 101 -17.70 -10.18 0.58
C ASN A 101 -18.01 -9.32 1.81
N ALA A 102 -17.00 -8.95 2.61
CA ALA A 102 -17.21 -8.10 3.78
C ALA A 102 -17.69 -6.71 3.38
N VAL A 103 -17.01 -6.07 2.43
CA VAL A 103 -17.36 -4.73 1.95
C VAL A 103 -18.72 -4.73 1.26
N GLY A 104 -18.99 -5.70 0.38
CA GLY A 104 -20.28 -5.82 -0.31
C GLY A 104 -21.45 -6.04 0.67
N THR A 105 -21.27 -6.94 1.65
CA THR A 105 -22.30 -7.18 2.70
C THR A 105 -22.55 -5.95 3.56
N PHE A 106 -21.49 -5.23 3.93
CA PHE A 106 -21.57 -4.01 4.71
C PHE A 106 -22.40 -2.95 3.99
N VAL A 107 -22.13 -2.72 2.71
CA VAL A 107 -22.88 -1.75 1.91
C VAL A 107 -24.33 -2.15 1.74
N HIS A 108 -24.60 -3.44 1.45
CA HIS A 108 -25.97 -3.94 1.34
C HIS A 108 -26.77 -3.72 2.62
N LYS A 109 -26.18 -3.95 3.80
CA LYS A 109 -26.85 -3.77 5.11
C LYS A 109 -27.12 -2.33 5.50
N ILE A 110 -26.28 -1.37 5.12
CA ILE A 110 -26.46 0.04 5.47
C ILE A 110 -27.65 0.68 4.74
N GLY A 111 -27.91 0.23 3.49
CA GLY A 111 -29.02 0.71 2.68
C GLY A 111 -28.89 2.18 2.23
N ARG A 112 -29.85 2.61 1.40
CA ARG A 112 -29.88 3.99 0.84
C ARG A 112 -30.23 5.07 1.86
N GLU A 113 -30.94 4.74 2.92
CA GLU A 113 -31.38 5.71 3.92
C GLU A 113 -30.20 6.35 4.66
N LYS A 114 -29.14 5.57 4.92
CA LYS A 114 -27.93 6.02 5.62
C LYS A 114 -26.77 6.32 4.66
N LYS A 115 -27.06 6.77 3.43
CA LYS A 115 -26.06 6.96 2.37
C LYS A 115 -24.84 7.82 2.78
N TYR A 116 -25.06 8.85 3.57
CA TYR A 116 -23.96 9.72 4.05
C TYR A 116 -23.05 9.00 5.04
N LEU A 117 -23.65 8.21 5.94
CA LEU A 117 -22.88 7.37 6.85
C LEU A 117 -22.09 6.30 6.07
N ALA A 118 -22.71 5.69 5.06
CA ALA A 118 -22.03 4.73 4.19
C ALA A 118 -20.79 5.34 3.54
N VAL A 119 -20.89 6.55 2.99
CA VAL A 119 -19.74 7.26 2.39
C VAL A 119 -18.63 7.52 3.40
N VAL A 120 -18.95 7.94 4.62
CA VAL A 120 -17.96 8.16 5.69
C VAL A 120 -17.27 6.84 6.02
N LEU A 121 -18.04 5.80 6.33
CA LEU A 121 -17.49 4.50 6.73
C LEU A 121 -16.65 3.87 5.62
N MET A 122 -17.11 3.94 4.37
CA MET A 122 -16.34 3.45 3.22
C MET A 122 -15.02 4.23 3.05
N THR A 123 -15.03 5.56 3.20
CA THR A 123 -13.80 6.36 3.15
C THR A 123 -12.79 5.89 4.22
N PHE A 124 -13.25 5.62 5.45
CA PHE A 124 -12.37 5.10 6.51
C PHE A 124 -11.95 3.66 6.27
N ILE A 125 -12.81 2.79 5.73
CA ILE A 125 -12.46 1.40 5.39
C ILE A 125 -11.36 1.39 4.34
N TYR A 126 -11.53 2.13 3.22
CA TYR A 126 -10.49 2.22 2.19
C TYR A 126 -9.22 2.92 2.70
N GLY A 127 -9.37 3.93 3.56
CA GLY A 127 -8.23 4.55 4.24
C GLY A 127 -7.47 3.58 5.12
N ALA A 128 -8.17 2.76 5.90
CA ALA A 128 -7.55 1.71 6.71
C ALA A 128 -6.84 0.67 5.83
N MET A 129 -7.43 0.29 4.70
CA MET A 129 -6.77 -0.59 3.74
C MET A 129 -5.49 0.06 3.19
N GLY A 130 -5.48 1.36 2.91
CA GLY A 130 -4.26 2.09 2.55
C GLY A 130 -3.20 2.06 3.65
N ILE A 131 -3.60 2.13 4.93
CA ILE A 131 -2.68 2.07 6.07
C ILE A 131 -1.94 0.72 6.13
N PHE A 132 -2.65 -0.38 5.93
CA PHE A 132 -2.14 -1.73 6.20
C PHE A 132 -1.72 -2.48 4.94
N VAL A 133 -2.36 -2.19 3.80
CA VAL A 133 -2.21 -2.90 2.53
C VAL A 133 -1.33 -2.07 1.58
N GLY A 134 -0.59 -2.73 0.70
CA GLY A 134 0.09 -2.03 -0.39
C GLY A 134 -0.92 -1.36 -1.32
N TYR A 135 -0.51 -0.28 -1.98
CA TYR A 135 -1.39 0.52 -2.83
C TYR A 135 -2.01 -0.31 -3.98
N GLU A 136 -1.21 -1.19 -4.56
CA GLU A 136 -1.55 -1.99 -5.75
C GLU A 136 -2.72 -2.95 -5.49
N HIS A 137 -2.75 -3.59 -4.33
CA HIS A 137 -3.80 -4.58 -3.99
C HIS A 137 -5.18 -3.96 -3.81
N ASN A 138 -5.25 -2.65 -3.57
CA ASN A 138 -6.53 -1.95 -3.46
C ASN A 138 -7.19 -1.68 -4.81
N ILE A 139 -6.47 -1.84 -5.93
CA ILE A 139 -7.00 -1.63 -7.29
C ILE A 139 -8.18 -2.58 -7.56
N ALA A 140 -8.08 -3.83 -7.12
CA ALA A 140 -9.14 -4.82 -7.26
C ALA A 140 -10.46 -4.45 -6.55
N LEU A 141 -10.41 -3.55 -5.57
CA LEU A 141 -11.58 -3.12 -4.81
C LEU A 141 -12.20 -1.81 -5.33
N ILE A 142 -11.56 -1.12 -6.27
CA ILE A 142 -12.08 0.11 -6.88
C ILE A 142 -13.47 -0.10 -7.52
N PRO A 143 -13.73 -1.19 -8.27
CA PRO A 143 -15.06 -1.44 -8.84
C PRO A 143 -16.16 -1.52 -7.77
N ILE A 144 -15.87 -2.04 -6.59
CA ILE A 144 -16.83 -2.08 -5.47
C ILE A 144 -17.20 -0.65 -5.04
N ALA A 145 -16.20 0.22 -4.86
CA ALA A 145 -16.46 1.62 -4.52
C ALA A 145 -17.26 2.34 -5.60
N ALA A 146 -17.01 2.02 -6.88
CA ALA A 146 -17.73 2.60 -8.01
C ALA A 146 -19.22 2.20 -7.96
N VAL A 147 -19.52 0.90 -7.86
CA VAL A 147 -20.91 0.43 -7.77
C VAL A 147 -21.61 0.96 -6.51
N VAL A 148 -20.91 1.01 -5.38
CA VAL A 148 -21.44 1.58 -4.15
C VAL A 148 -21.78 3.06 -4.34
N SER A 149 -20.88 3.84 -4.91
CA SER A 149 -21.11 5.26 -5.19
C SER A 149 -22.35 5.45 -6.05
N LEU A 150 -22.47 4.72 -7.17
CA LEU A 150 -23.60 4.78 -8.08
C LEU A 150 -24.92 4.36 -7.38
N ALA A 151 -24.88 3.28 -6.58
CA ALA A 151 -26.02 2.81 -5.82
C ALA A 151 -26.54 3.82 -4.79
N LEU A 152 -25.64 4.64 -4.23
CA LEU A 152 -25.97 5.71 -3.30
C LEU A 152 -26.41 7.04 -3.99
N GLY A 153 -26.43 7.06 -5.33
CA GLY A 153 -26.78 8.23 -6.14
C GLY A 153 -25.59 9.19 -6.37
N GLY A 154 -24.38 8.69 -6.17
CA GLY A 154 -23.13 9.37 -6.50
C GLY A 154 -22.74 9.23 -7.97
N ASP A 155 -21.47 9.42 -8.27
CA ASP A 155 -20.82 9.24 -9.57
C ASP A 155 -19.42 8.64 -9.41
N LEU A 156 -18.68 8.48 -10.51
CA LEU A 156 -17.31 7.93 -10.48
C LEU A 156 -16.29 8.82 -9.77
N VAL A 157 -16.55 10.12 -9.69
CA VAL A 157 -15.67 11.04 -8.94
C VAL A 157 -15.84 10.80 -7.44
N LEU A 158 -17.05 10.59 -6.96
CA LEU A 158 -17.29 10.17 -5.58
C LEU A 158 -16.66 8.80 -5.29
N ALA A 159 -16.78 7.86 -6.22
CA ALA A 159 -16.14 6.55 -6.11
C ALA A 159 -14.62 6.68 -5.95
N ALA A 160 -13.98 7.51 -6.78
CA ALA A 160 -12.55 7.79 -6.69
C ALA A 160 -12.18 8.43 -5.34
N GLY A 161 -12.98 9.35 -4.83
CA GLY A 161 -12.78 9.95 -3.50
C GLY A 161 -12.86 8.93 -2.37
N ILE A 162 -13.86 8.02 -2.41
CA ILE A 162 -14.05 6.96 -1.41
C ILE A 162 -12.91 5.92 -1.46
N SER A 163 -12.44 5.56 -2.64
CA SER A 163 -11.43 4.50 -2.85
C SER A 163 -10.03 5.06 -3.01
N VAL A 164 -9.67 5.51 -4.19
CA VAL A 164 -8.30 5.96 -4.53
C VAL A 164 -7.83 7.07 -3.61
N GLY A 165 -8.66 8.09 -3.37
CA GLY A 165 -8.33 9.20 -2.49
C GLY A 165 -8.08 8.74 -1.04
N ALA A 166 -8.95 7.89 -0.52
CA ALA A 166 -8.81 7.37 0.85
C ALA A 166 -7.61 6.45 1.00
N VAL A 167 -7.38 5.52 0.05
CA VAL A 167 -6.21 4.65 0.02
C VAL A 167 -4.92 5.47 -0.05
N THR A 168 -4.88 6.50 -0.90
CA THR A 168 -3.70 7.38 -1.05
C THR A 168 -3.37 8.10 0.26
N ILE A 169 -4.38 8.64 0.96
CA ILE A 169 -4.19 9.28 2.27
C ILE A 169 -3.73 8.25 3.30
N GLY A 170 -4.42 7.09 3.37
CA GLY A 170 -4.06 6.01 4.28
C GLY A 170 -2.64 5.51 4.09
N PHE A 171 -2.22 5.30 2.85
CA PHE A 171 -0.88 4.84 2.51
C PHE A 171 0.19 5.91 2.75
N GLY A 172 -0.04 7.14 2.27
CA GLY A 172 0.95 8.23 2.35
C GLY A 172 1.15 8.80 3.75
N LEU A 173 0.08 8.84 4.57
CA LEU A 173 0.12 9.32 5.96
C LEU A 173 0.08 8.18 6.99
N SER A 174 0.28 6.94 6.57
CA SER A 174 0.21 5.79 7.46
C SER A 174 1.13 5.94 8.67
N PRO A 175 0.67 5.60 9.88
CA PRO A 175 1.51 5.52 11.06
C PRO A 175 2.44 4.30 11.08
N ILE A 176 2.02 3.20 10.45
CA ILE A 176 2.60 1.86 10.66
C ILE A 176 2.74 1.04 9.38
N ASN A 177 2.68 1.67 8.20
CA ASN A 177 2.85 0.93 6.95
C ASN A 177 4.30 0.44 6.80
N PRO A 178 4.54 -0.88 6.69
CA PRO A 178 5.90 -1.40 6.59
C PRO A 178 6.59 -1.05 5.26
N TYR A 179 5.83 -0.85 4.18
CA TYR A 179 6.35 -0.57 2.83
C TYR A 179 6.83 0.87 2.64
N THR A 180 6.27 1.81 3.39
CA THR A 180 6.65 3.23 3.32
C THR A 180 7.40 3.66 4.57
N VAL A 181 6.72 3.66 5.72
CA VAL A 181 7.27 4.11 6.99
C VAL A 181 8.36 3.17 7.50
N GLY A 182 8.14 1.85 7.39
CA GLY A 182 9.12 0.85 7.81
C GLY A 182 10.43 0.95 7.02
N ILE A 183 10.33 1.04 5.69
CA ILE A 183 11.49 1.21 4.81
C ILE A 183 12.19 2.55 5.08
N GLY A 184 11.43 3.64 5.18
CA GLY A 184 11.99 4.97 5.49
C GLY A 184 12.73 4.97 6.83
N HIS A 185 12.18 4.34 7.85
CA HIS A 185 12.85 4.21 9.16
C HIS A 185 14.09 3.32 9.09
N LYS A 186 14.06 2.24 8.29
CA LYS A 186 15.26 1.41 8.08
C LYS A 186 16.38 2.20 7.44
N ILE A 187 16.11 2.95 6.37
CA ILE A 187 17.09 3.77 5.66
C ILE A 187 17.61 4.90 6.56
N GLY A 188 16.71 5.52 7.35
CA GLY A 188 17.03 6.59 8.29
C GLY A 188 17.67 6.11 9.61
N GLU A 189 17.90 4.81 9.79
CA GLU A 189 18.42 4.20 11.01
C GLU A 189 17.59 4.56 12.27
N LEU A 190 16.26 4.76 12.08
CA LEU A 190 15.30 5.11 13.13
C LEU A 190 14.60 3.87 13.71
N PRO A 191 14.10 3.92 14.95
CA PRO A 191 13.22 2.87 15.47
C PRO A 191 11.98 2.73 14.62
N LEU A 192 11.56 1.47 14.31
CA LEU A 192 10.37 1.23 13.51
C LEU A 192 9.14 1.91 14.12
N PHE A 193 8.38 2.54 13.24
CA PHE A 193 7.15 3.26 13.56
C PHE A 193 7.30 4.37 14.61
N SER A 194 8.53 4.89 14.81
CA SER A 194 8.74 6.11 15.62
C SER A 194 7.89 7.25 15.05
N GLY A 195 7.26 8.04 15.91
CA GLY A 195 6.33 9.09 15.50
C GLY A 195 4.95 8.60 15.06
N ALA A 196 4.59 7.33 15.31
CA ALA A 196 3.29 6.75 14.95
C ALA A 196 2.11 7.57 15.48
N LEU A 197 2.19 8.15 16.69
CA LEU A 197 1.12 8.96 17.26
C LEU A 197 0.82 10.20 16.39
N LEU A 198 1.86 10.97 16.03
CA LEU A 198 1.69 12.16 15.19
C LEU A 198 1.13 11.78 13.81
N ARG A 199 1.67 10.71 13.19
CA ARG A 199 1.18 10.21 11.91
C ARG A 199 -0.27 9.72 12.00
N SER A 200 -0.68 9.08 13.11
CA SER A 200 -2.07 8.67 13.34
C SER A 200 -3.00 9.87 13.39
N ILE A 201 -2.63 10.94 14.11
CA ILE A 201 -3.42 12.17 14.17
C ILE A 201 -3.56 12.80 12.79
N LEU A 202 -2.46 12.90 12.04
CA LEU A 202 -2.46 13.48 10.68
C LEU A 202 -3.31 12.63 9.72
N CYS A 203 -3.14 11.32 9.74
CA CYS A 203 -3.88 10.38 8.88
C CYS A 203 -5.39 10.44 9.17
N PHE A 204 -5.77 10.36 10.46
CA PHE A 204 -7.18 10.44 10.87
C PHE A 204 -7.79 11.79 10.49
N SER A 205 -7.07 12.90 10.70
CA SER A 205 -7.53 14.24 10.35
C SER A 205 -7.73 14.38 8.83
N ALA A 206 -6.79 13.90 8.03
CA ALA A 206 -6.88 13.94 6.58
C ALA A 206 -8.01 13.05 6.02
N LEU A 207 -8.19 11.84 6.57
CA LEU A 207 -9.31 10.96 6.22
C LEU A 207 -10.66 11.57 6.63
N SER A 208 -10.73 12.22 7.80
CA SER A 208 -11.93 12.91 8.25
C SER A 208 -12.27 14.07 7.32
N PHE A 209 -11.29 14.84 6.90
CA PHE A 209 -11.46 15.92 5.93
C PHE A 209 -11.94 15.39 4.57
N LEU A 210 -11.34 14.30 4.06
CA LEU A 210 -11.78 13.66 2.83
C LEU A 210 -13.22 13.13 2.95
N ALA A 211 -13.54 12.45 4.06
CA ALA A 211 -14.89 11.94 4.31
C ALA A 211 -15.93 13.08 4.34
N PHE A 212 -15.61 14.19 5.01
CA PHE A 212 -16.44 15.40 5.00
C PHE A 212 -16.62 15.94 3.58
N TYR A 213 -15.56 15.99 2.78
CA TYR A 213 -15.62 16.48 1.41
C TYR A 213 -16.44 15.54 0.51
N ASN A 214 -16.28 14.22 0.64
CA ASN A 214 -17.08 13.22 -0.07
C ASN A 214 -18.58 13.35 0.26
N VAL A 215 -18.93 13.50 1.54
CA VAL A 215 -20.32 13.71 1.96
C VAL A 215 -20.87 15.03 1.41
N ARG A 216 -20.08 16.11 1.48
CA ARG A 216 -20.47 17.42 0.93
C ARG A 216 -20.71 17.35 -0.57
N TYR A 217 -19.82 16.62 -1.29
CA TYR A 217 -19.97 16.39 -2.71
C TYR A 217 -21.25 15.61 -3.03
N LEU A 218 -21.51 14.49 -2.34
CA LEU A 218 -22.74 13.72 -2.52
C LEU A 218 -23.99 14.55 -2.22
N LYS A 219 -23.99 15.38 -1.16
CA LYS A 219 -25.11 16.30 -0.85
C LYS A 219 -25.33 17.29 -1.99
N ARG A 220 -24.26 17.86 -2.56
CA ARG A 220 -24.32 18.81 -3.66
C ARG A 220 -24.95 18.19 -4.91
N ILE A 221 -24.44 17.02 -5.35
CA ILE A 221 -24.94 16.37 -6.57
C ILE A 221 -26.32 15.74 -6.39
N SER A 222 -26.72 15.40 -5.14
CA SER A 222 -28.08 14.95 -4.83
C SER A 222 -29.11 16.08 -4.93
N LYS A 223 -28.69 17.35 -4.65
CA LYS A 223 -29.56 18.53 -4.79
C LYS A 223 -29.58 19.08 -6.21
N ASN A 224 -28.45 19.04 -6.89
CA ASN A 224 -28.29 19.52 -8.26
C ASN A 224 -27.49 18.52 -9.08
N PRO A 225 -28.14 17.60 -9.81
CA PRO A 225 -27.48 16.59 -10.65
C PRO A 225 -26.55 17.19 -11.72
N GLU A 226 -26.84 18.40 -12.19
CA GLU A 226 -26.00 19.12 -13.15
C GLU A 226 -24.62 19.48 -12.60
N SER A 227 -24.46 19.51 -11.28
CA SER A 227 -23.17 19.79 -10.62
C SER A 227 -22.23 18.59 -10.49
N ARG A 228 -22.57 17.43 -11.10
CA ARG A 228 -21.71 16.25 -11.15
C ARG A 228 -20.45 16.55 -11.91
N LEU A 229 -19.30 16.31 -11.30
CA LEU A 229 -17.99 16.42 -11.95
C LEU A 229 -17.69 15.21 -12.85
N GLY A 230 -18.35 14.09 -12.60
CA GLY A 230 -18.24 12.87 -13.41
C GLY A 230 -19.13 12.83 -14.66
N LYS A 231 -19.72 13.96 -15.08
CA LYS A 231 -20.52 14.01 -16.31
C LYS A 231 -19.70 13.57 -17.52
N GLY A 232 -20.25 12.61 -18.29
CA GLY A 232 -19.60 12.10 -19.49
C GLY A 232 -18.52 11.06 -19.27
N LEU A 233 -18.21 10.69 -18.03
CA LEU A 233 -17.42 9.51 -17.76
C LEU A 233 -18.25 8.27 -18.09
N ASN A 234 -17.60 7.32 -18.78
CA ASN A 234 -18.26 6.07 -19.13
C ASN A 234 -18.43 5.20 -17.87
N GLU A 235 -19.67 4.89 -17.51
CA GLU A 235 -20.04 4.00 -16.42
C GLU A 235 -20.22 2.55 -16.91
N ASP A 236 -20.15 2.33 -18.24
CA ASP A 236 -20.28 1.00 -18.83
C ASP A 236 -19.08 0.12 -18.45
N GLY A 237 -19.34 -1.12 -18.10
CA GLY A 237 -18.30 -2.08 -17.75
C GLY A 237 -17.87 -2.06 -16.27
N ILE A 238 -18.45 -1.19 -15.43
CA ILE A 238 -18.27 -1.26 -13.98
C ILE A 238 -19.21 -2.35 -13.46
N VAL A 239 -18.73 -3.58 -13.53
CA VAL A 239 -19.50 -4.76 -13.12
C VAL A 239 -18.86 -5.36 -11.88
N LEU A 240 -19.66 -5.54 -10.83
CA LEU A 240 -19.26 -6.40 -9.72
C LEU A 240 -19.20 -7.86 -10.16
N SER A 241 -18.42 -8.66 -9.45
CA SER A 241 -18.41 -10.12 -9.65
C SER A 241 -19.79 -10.75 -9.44
N LYS A 242 -20.66 -10.07 -8.67
CA LYS A 242 -22.06 -10.44 -8.43
C LYS A 242 -22.90 -9.23 -7.99
N PRO A 243 -24.25 -9.28 -8.07
CA PRO A 243 -25.12 -8.21 -7.56
C PRO A 243 -24.89 -7.92 -6.09
N LEU A 244 -25.03 -6.64 -5.66
CA LEU A 244 -24.83 -6.24 -4.25
C LEU A 244 -25.69 -7.03 -3.26
N THR A 245 -26.88 -7.47 -3.68
CA THR A 245 -27.82 -8.28 -2.88
C THR A 245 -27.32 -9.69 -2.60
N GLU A 246 -26.38 -10.20 -3.39
CA GLU A 246 -25.84 -11.55 -3.29
C GLU A 246 -24.55 -11.60 -2.44
N TYR A 247 -24.03 -10.45 -2.01
CA TYR A 247 -22.90 -10.44 -1.11
C TYR A 247 -23.31 -10.87 0.29
N SER A 248 -22.70 -11.94 0.74
CA SER A 248 -22.85 -12.45 2.09
C SER A 248 -21.48 -12.82 2.65
N ILE A 249 -21.25 -12.49 3.90
CA ILE A 249 -20.03 -12.86 4.60
C ILE A 249 -20.22 -14.23 5.23
N SER A 250 -19.39 -15.20 4.84
CA SER A 250 -19.38 -16.54 5.42
C SER A 250 -18.52 -16.57 6.70
N ILE A 251 -18.64 -17.66 7.47
CA ILE A 251 -17.77 -17.87 8.65
C ILE A 251 -16.30 -17.93 8.24
N ASN A 252 -15.99 -18.55 7.11
CA ASN A 252 -14.62 -18.62 6.60
C ASN A 252 -14.08 -17.23 6.25
N ASN A 253 -14.91 -16.36 5.66
CA ASN A 253 -14.50 -14.98 5.40
C ASN A 253 -14.18 -14.23 6.69
N TRP A 254 -15.01 -14.40 7.73
CA TRP A 254 -14.74 -13.82 9.05
C TRP A 254 -13.44 -14.35 9.67
N LEU A 255 -13.19 -15.65 9.55
CA LEU A 255 -11.97 -16.27 10.07
C LEU A 255 -10.73 -15.76 9.31
N VAL A 256 -10.77 -15.59 7.98
CA VAL A 256 -9.69 -14.99 7.20
C VAL A 256 -9.42 -13.56 7.65
N ILE A 257 -10.46 -12.73 7.80
CA ILE A 257 -10.32 -11.35 8.27
C ILE A 257 -9.76 -11.32 9.69
N SER A 258 -10.24 -12.20 10.57
CA SER A 258 -9.76 -12.31 11.96
C SER A 258 -8.28 -12.71 11.99
N THR A 259 -7.85 -13.65 11.14
CA THR A 259 -6.45 -14.06 11.02
C THR A 259 -5.57 -12.87 10.63
N PHE A 260 -6.02 -12.04 9.70
CA PHE A 260 -5.31 -10.82 9.32
C PHE A 260 -5.24 -9.82 10.49
N ILE A 261 -6.35 -9.57 11.20
CA ILE A 261 -6.38 -8.65 12.35
C ILE A 261 -5.46 -9.15 13.47
N VAL A 262 -5.47 -10.45 13.77
CA VAL A 262 -4.56 -11.06 14.75
C VAL A 262 -3.11 -10.92 14.31
N GLY A 263 -2.81 -11.17 13.03
CA GLY A 263 -1.49 -10.95 12.46
C GLY A 263 -1.00 -9.51 12.62
N LEU A 264 -1.86 -8.52 12.32
CA LEU A 264 -1.54 -7.10 12.55
C LEU A 264 -1.30 -6.81 14.04
N GLY A 265 -2.14 -7.35 14.93
CA GLY A 265 -1.96 -7.20 16.37
C GLY A 265 -0.63 -7.78 16.84
N ALA A 266 -0.24 -8.95 16.32
CA ALA A 266 1.05 -9.58 16.60
C ALA A 266 2.23 -8.73 16.12
N ILE A 267 2.13 -8.16 14.91
CA ILE A 267 3.16 -7.24 14.37
C ILE A 267 3.31 -6.01 15.28
N LEU A 268 2.21 -5.36 15.63
CA LEU A 268 2.26 -4.17 16.50
C LEU A 268 2.85 -4.50 17.87
N TYR A 269 2.36 -5.58 18.50
CA TYR A 269 2.90 -6.05 19.77
C TYR A 269 4.40 -6.37 19.67
N GLY A 270 4.80 -7.11 18.63
CA GLY A 270 6.18 -7.50 18.43
C GLY A 270 7.11 -6.31 18.18
N VAL A 271 6.69 -5.34 17.37
CA VAL A 271 7.49 -4.14 17.09
C VAL A 271 7.64 -3.27 18.34
N PHE A 272 6.57 -3.04 19.10
CA PHE A 272 6.63 -2.13 20.25
C PHE A 272 7.19 -2.75 21.53
N ASN A 273 7.06 -4.08 21.71
CA ASN A 273 7.45 -4.74 22.96
C ASN A 273 8.59 -5.74 22.81
N LEU A 274 8.79 -6.34 21.62
CA LEU A 274 9.79 -7.38 21.39
C LEU A 274 10.93 -6.96 20.47
N ASN A 275 10.98 -5.68 20.07
CA ASN A 275 11.95 -5.13 19.13
C ASN A 275 11.97 -5.85 17.77
N TRP A 276 10.81 -6.38 17.33
CA TRP A 276 10.69 -6.97 16.00
C TRP A 276 10.99 -5.95 14.92
N TYR A 277 11.54 -6.46 13.81
CA TYR A 277 11.91 -5.65 12.67
C TYR A 277 11.31 -6.23 11.37
N ILE A 278 11.87 -5.92 10.22
CA ILE A 278 11.29 -6.25 8.90
C ILE A 278 11.15 -7.76 8.68
N ASN A 279 12.10 -8.57 9.17
CA ASN A 279 12.09 -10.02 8.97
C ASN A 279 10.95 -10.70 9.73
N GLU A 280 10.69 -10.28 10.97
CA GLU A 280 9.60 -10.80 11.78
C GLU A 280 8.23 -10.38 11.19
N ILE A 281 8.10 -9.15 10.69
CA ILE A 281 6.92 -8.69 9.96
C ILE A 281 6.65 -9.58 8.75
N SER A 282 7.70 -9.87 7.95
CA SER A 282 7.62 -10.76 6.80
C SER A 282 7.17 -12.17 7.16
N ALA A 283 7.69 -12.70 8.28
CA ALA A 283 7.30 -14.01 8.79
C ALA A 283 5.81 -14.05 9.17
N ILE A 284 5.30 -13.02 9.86
CA ILE A 284 3.86 -12.93 10.18
C ILE A 284 3.02 -12.86 8.91
N PHE A 285 3.43 -12.10 7.90
CA PHE A 285 2.71 -12.06 6.62
C PHE A 285 2.61 -13.45 5.97
N LEU A 286 3.70 -14.23 5.99
CA LEU A 286 3.68 -15.61 5.48
C LEU A 286 2.79 -16.54 6.32
N MET A 287 2.80 -16.41 7.65
CA MET A 287 1.90 -17.17 8.53
C MET A 287 0.43 -16.85 8.22
N VAL A 288 0.09 -15.57 8.09
CA VAL A 288 -1.27 -15.13 7.72
C VAL A 288 -1.64 -15.65 6.32
N THR A 289 -0.70 -15.66 5.37
CA THR A 289 -0.90 -16.22 4.02
C THR A 289 -1.36 -17.68 4.10
N ILE A 290 -0.59 -18.52 4.79
CA ILE A 290 -0.87 -19.95 4.89
C ILE A 290 -2.20 -20.19 5.60
N ALA A 291 -2.40 -19.54 6.74
CA ALA A 291 -3.64 -19.67 7.51
C ALA A 291 -4.86 -19.22 6.70
N SER A 292 -4.78 -18.06 6.03
CA SER A 292 -5.87 -17.53 5.18
C SER A 292 -6.17 -18.45 3.99
N GLY A 293 -5.14 -19.03 3.37
CA GLY A 293 -5.31 -19.98 2.27
C GLY A 293 -6.03 -21.27 2.73
N ILE A 294 -5.61 -21.84 3.86
CA ILE A 294 -6.24 -23.05 4.44
C ILE A 294 -7.69 -22.75 4.84
N ILE A 295 -7.93 -21.68 5.60
CA ILE A 295 -9.28 -21.26 6.05
C ILE A 295 -10.18 -20.95 4.85
N GLY A 296 -9.62 -20.31 3.80
CA GLY A 296 -10.30 -20.03 2.54
C GLY A 296 -10.59 -21.26 1.68
N GLY A 297 -10.17 -22.47 2.15
CA GLY A 297 -10.42 -23.74 1.44
C GLY A 297 -9.55 -23.96 0.20
N MET A 298 -8.42 -23.28 0.09
CA MET A 298 -7.49 -23.46 -1.03
C MET A 298 -6.76 -24.80 -0.89
N LYS A 299 -6.81 -25.63 -1.93
CA LYS A 299 -5.95 -26.82 -2.05
C LYS A 299 -4.51 -26.37 -2.33
N GLY A 300 -3.53 -27.22 -1.94
CA GLY A 300 -2.11 -26.87 -2.03
C GLY A 300 -1.67 -26.32 -3.39
N ASN A 301 -2.08 -26.96 -4.48
CA ASN A 301 -1.74 -26.48 -5.84
C ASN A 301 -2.30 -25.08 -6.10
N LYS A 302 -3.56 -24.83 -5.74
CA LYS A 302 -4.19 -23.51 -5.92
C LYS A 302 -3.50 -22.44 -5.06
N LEU A 303 -3.15 -22.77 -3.82
CA LEU A 303 -2.41 -21.86 -2.96
C LEU A 303 -1.05 -21.52 -3.59
N SER A 304 -0.30 -22.51 -4.07
CA SER A 304 0.99 -22.30 -4.72
C SER A 304 0.87 -21.43 -5.99
N GLU A 305 -0.12 -21.69 -6.84
CA GLU A 305 -0.40 -20.87 -8.03
C GLU A 305 -0.72 -19.43 -7.66
N THR A 306 -1.57 -19.22 -6.63
CA THR A 306 -1.92 -17.88 -6.14
C THR A 306 -0.69 -17.15 -5.58
N VAL A 307 0.16 -17.85 -4.84
CA VAL A 307 1.43 -17.31 -4.33
C VAL A 307 2.32 -16.86 -5.49
N LEU A 308 2.55 -17.71 -6.50
CA LEU A 308 3.38 -17.37 -7.66
C LEU A 308 2.81 -16.20 -8.46
N LYS A 309 1.50 -16.17 -8.67
CA LYS A 309 0.81 -15.05 -9.32
C LYS A 309 0.98 -13.75 -8.55
N SER A 310 0.87 -13.81 -7.22
CA SER A 310 1.02 -12.65 -6.34
C SER A 310 2.45 -12.11 -6.36
N VAL A 311 3.46 -13.01 -6.36
CA VAL A 311 4.88 -12.62 -6.53
C VAL A 311 5.08 -11.90 -7.85
N ALA A 312 4.58 -12.47 -8.96
CA ALA A 312 4.70 -11.85 -10.28
C ALA A 312 4.02 -10.47 -10.36
N TYR A 313 2.91 -10.29 -9.65
CA TYR A 313 2.17 -9.03 -9.60
C TYR A 313 2.93 -7.92 -8.86
N VAL A 314 3.57 -8.24 -7.73
CA VAL A 314 4.28 -7.23 -6.93
C VAL A 314 5.75 -7.06 -7.33
N ALA A 315 6.31 -7.98 -8.12
CA ALA A 315 7.72 -7.93 -8.51
C ALA A 315 8.14 -6.59 -9.15
N PRO A 316 7.37 -5.96 -10.07
CA PRO A 316 7.76 -4.67 -10.65
C PRO A 316 7.90 -3.54 -9.63
N GLY A 317 7.20 -3.61 -8.50
CA GLY A 317 7.30 -2.62 -7.42
C GLY A 317 8.31 -2.99 -6.32
N ALA A 318 8.69 -4.27 -6.24
CA ALA A 318 9.60 -4.78 -5.23
C ALA A 318 11.07 -4.77 -5.68
N THR A 319 11.31 -4.80 -6.99
CA THR A 319 12.64 -4.84 -7.64
C THR A 319 12.99 -3.51 -8.31
#